data_de5d1808d0735e7dbcf9d42580f4cdff
#
_entry.id   de5d1808d0735e7dbcf9d42580f4cdff
#
_cell.length_a   1.000
_cell.length_b   1.000
_cell.length_c   1.000
_cell.angle_alpha   90.00
_cell.angle_beta   90.00
_cell.angle_gamma   90.00
#
_symmetry.space_group_name_H-M   'P 1'
#
loop_
_entity.id
_entity.type
_entity.pdbx_description
1 polymer ?
#
loop_
_entity_poly.entity_id
_entity_poly.type
_entity_poly.pdbx_seq_one_letter_code
_entity_poly.pdbx_strand_id
1 'polypeptide(L)'
;MNHLEKIIETLKKNQEIARAFFEIEASVLSVLNFRDFLERLLNEIREKRHIPYVWISLTEKGDISDMIKKSVSPEILADRVNFIEKDLFLKLAGKTASPILVNDRLENYHVLIPQHCREAIKSLAIAPLTLDGEMIGSLNNGDESVSRYRPGMDTTLLKQLATIVSICLSNVMAHEKLNFLASRDSLTGLLNRRILEQILKREVERAFRYKTPLTIVFVDLDGFKKVNDQYGHRAGDDFLKYVANRLMMMTRGSDVVARFAGDEFIIVLPGTSYRYAREFAERMQAYFSNHPLAVDGGASIPVSLSFGISCVEEGTSDSAESLLQRADKMLYEAKKNKYG
;
A
#
# COMPACT_ATOMS: atom_id res chain seq x y z
N MET A 1 -19.42 -19.75 -48.92
CA MET A 1 -18.55 -18.63 -48.52
C MET A 1 -17.26 -18.74 -49.32
N ASN A 2 -16.95 -17.73 -50.12
CA ASN A 2 -15.78 -17.75 -51.04
C ASN A 2 -14.48 -17.66 -50.23
N HIS A 3 -13.40 -18.22 -50.72
CA HIS A 3 -12.06 -18.20 -50.06
C HIS A 3 -11.62 -16.78 -49.68
N LEU A 4 -11.91 -15.80 -50.54
CA LEU A 4 -11.63 -14.39 -50.29
C LEU A 4 -12.45 -13.81 -49.10
N GLU A 5 -13.71 -14.19 -48.98
CA GLU A 5 -14.57 -13.76 -47.84
C GLU A 5 -14.02 -14.26 -46.50
N LYS A 6 -13.54 -15.52 -46.44
CA LYS A 6 -12.89 -16.07 -45.25
C LYS A 6 -11.62 -15.33 -44.87
N ILE A 7 -10.81 -14.95 -45.86
CA ILE A 7 -9.57 -14.18 -45.61
C ILE A 7 -9.92 -12.80 -45.05
N ILE A 8 -10.88 -12.11 -45.66
CA ILE A 8 -11.32 -10.78 -45.18
C ILE A 8 -11.88 -10.86 -43.77
N GLU A 9 -12.71 -11.86 -43.46
CA GLU A 9 -13.27 -12.07 -42.12
C GLU A 9 -12.15 -12.32 -41.08
N THR A 10 -11.16 -13.14 -41.41
CA THR A 10 -10.00 -13.42 -40.58
C THR A 10 -9.17 -12.16 -40.34
N LEU A 11 -8.92 -11.35 -41.36
CA LEU A 11 -8.20 -10.07 -41.22
C LEU A 11 -8.94 -9.08 -40.32
N LYS A 12 -10.25 -8.93 -40.51
CA LYS A 12 -11.09 -8.07 -39.63
C LYS A 12 -11.00 -8.52 -38.17
N LYS A 13 -11.17 -9.82 -37.92
CA LYS A 13 -11.05 -10.39 -36.58
C LYS A 13 -9.68 -10.15 -35.94
N ASN A 14 -8.60 -10.33 -36.70
CA ASN A 14 -7.25 -10.06 -36.22
C ASN A 14 -7.04 -8.58 -35.92
N GLN A 15 -7.60 -7.68 -36.72
CA GLN A 15 -7.55 -6.23 -36.48
C GLN A 15 -8.33 -5.82 -35.22
N GLU A 16 -9.50 -6.40 -35.00
CA GLU A 16 -10.29 -6.18 -33.78
C GLU A 16 -9.51 -6.68 -32.53
N ILE A 17 -8.88 -7.84 -32.64
CA ILE A 17 -8.03 -8.39 -31.58
C ILE A 17 -6.88 -7.44 -31.25
N ALA A 18 -6.12 -7.02 -32.27
CA ALA A 18 -4.99 -6.12 -32.08
C ALA A 18 -5.43 -4.76 -31.49
N ARG A 19 -6.56 -4.22 -31.94
CA ARG A 19 -7.15 -3.00 -31.39
C ARG A 19 -7.52 -3.15 -29.91
N ALA A 20 -8.15 -4.27 -29.52
CA ALA A 20 -8.50 -4.53 -28.14
C ALA A 20 -7.25 -4.60 -27.23
N PHE A 21 -6.15 -5.24 -27.68
CA PHE A 21 -4.89 -5.26 -26.95
C PHE A 21 -4.32 -3.86 -26.80
N PHE A 22 -4.27 -3.05 -27.86
CA PHE A 22 -3.78 -1.68 -27.81
C PHE A 22 -4.60 -0.81 -26.83
N GLU A 23 -5.92 -0.94 -26.82
CA GLU A 23 -6.79 -0.20 -25.91
C GLU A 23 -6.55 -0.61 -24.45
N ILE A 24 -6.32 -1.91 -24.17
CA ILE A 24 -5.96 -2.39 -22.82
C ILE A 24 -4.61 -1.81 -22.39
N GLU A 25 -3.59 -1.90 -23.24
CA GLU A 25 -2.26 -1.36 -22.99
C GLU A 25 -2.32 0.14 -22.69
N ALA A 26 -3.01 0.92 -23.52
CA ALA A 26 -3.16 2.36 -23.34
C ALA A 26 -3.87 2.73 -22.03
N SER A 27 -4.86 1.92 -21.60
CA SER A 27 -5.64 2.18 -20.39
C SER A 27 -4.83 2.09 -19.11
N VAL A 28 -3.77 1.29 -19.07
CA VAL A 28 -2.98 1.02 -17.86
C VAL A 28 -1.71 1.85 -17.74
N LEU A 29 -1.23 2.46 -18.84
CA LEU A 29 0.04 3.20 -18.86
C LEU A 29 0.11 4.40 -17.90
N SER A 30 -1.02 5.03 -17.61
CA SER A 30 -1.09 6.23 -16.75
C SER A 30 -1.44 5.92 -15.29
N VAL A 31 -1.62 4.65 -14.93
CA VAL A 31 -2.00 4.27 -13.56
C VAL A 31 -0.75 4.18 -12.69
N LEU A 32 -0.79 4.83 -11.52
CA LEU A 32 0.36 5.01 -10.65
C LEU A 32 0.21 4.38 -9.25
N ASN A 33 -0.83 3.57 -9.02
CA ASN A 33 -1.02 2.83 -7.78
C ASN A 33 -1.47 1.39 -8.07
N PHE A 34 -1.12 0.45 -7.19
CA PHE A 34 -1.39 -0.98 -7.42
C PHE A 34 -2.86 -1.33 -7.48
N ARG A 35 -3.69 -0.71 -6.64
CA ARG A 35 -5.13 -0.99 -6.60
C ARG A 35 -5.79 -0.71 -7.95
N ASP A 36 -5.70 0.54 -8.40
CA ASP A 36 -6.33 0.96 -9.65
C ASP A 36 -5.73 0.24 -10.86
N PHE A 37 -4.41 -0.07 -10.79
CA PHE A 37 -3.73 -0.84 -11.84
C PHE A 37 -4.32 -2.24 -11.98
N LEU A 38 -4.40 -3.00 -10.89
CA LEU A 38 -4.96 -4.35 -10.89
C LEU A 38 -6.42 -4.35 -11.34
N GLU A 39 -7.24 -3.44 -10.76
CA GLU A 39 -8.65 -3.34 -11.09
C GLU A 39 -8.85 -3.02 -12.58
N ARG A 40 -8.16 -2.03 -13.10
CA ARG A 40 -8.29 -1.61 -14.49
C ARG A 40 -7.79 -2.67 -15.45
N LEU A 41 -6.58 -3.19 -15.26
CA LEU A 41 -5.99 -4.20 -16.12
C LEU A 41 -6.89 -5.44 -16.27
N LEU A 42 -7.30 -6.02 -15.15
CA LEU A 42 -8.04 -7.29 -15.16
C LEU A 42 -9.47 -7.11 -15.69
N ASN A 43 -10.13 -5.99 -15.40
CA ASN A 43 -11.45 -5.68 -15.94
C ASN A 43 -11.39 -5.42 -17.45
N GLU A 44 -10.45 -4.59 -17.93
CA GLU A 44 -10.30 -4.30 -19.36
C GLU A 44 -10.02 -5.57 -20.19
N ILE A 45 -9.16 -6.47 -19.69
CA ILE A 45 -8.91 -7.76 -20.36
C ILE A 45 -10.19 -8.60 -20.39
N ARG A 46 -10.90 -8.71 -19.27
CA ARG A 46 -12.15 -9.49 -19.18
C ARG A 46 -13.20 -8.98 -20.18
N GLU A 47 -13.43 -7.68 -20.19
CA GLU A 47 -14.47 -7.07 -21.00
C GLU A 47 -14.13 -7.05 -22.49
N LYS A 48 -12.96 -6.51 -22.86
CA LYS A 48 -12.57 -6.32 -24.26
C LYS A 48 -12.20 -7.62 -24.99
N ARG A 49 -11.76 -8.62 -24.23
CA ARG A 49 -11.38 -9.92 -24.79
C ARG A 49 -12.43 -11.02 -24.53
N HIS A 50 -13.49 -10.70 -23.80
CA HIS A 50 -14.52 -11.67 -23.38
C HIS A 50 -13.89 -12.91 -22.75
N ILE A 51 -12.96 -12.70 -21.77
CA ILE A 51 -12.27 -13.75 -21.06
C ILE A 51 -12.92 -13.87 -19.68
N PRO A 52 -13.50 -15.03 -19.29
CA PRO A 52 -14.25 -15.14 -18.04
C PRO A 52 -13.33 -15.08 -16.82
N TYR A 53 -12.11 -15.60 -16.91
CA TYR A 53 -11.19 -15.70 -15.78
C TYR A 53 -9.86 -15.03 -16.10
N VAL A 54 -9.55 -13.92 -15.41
CA VAL A 54 -8.30 -13.17 -15.57
C VAL A 54 -7.75 -12.83 -14.18
N TRP A 55 -6.49 -13.19 -13.92
CA TRP A 55 -5.81 -12.90 -12.65
C TRP A 55 -4.30 -12.79 -12.85
N ILE A 56 -3.62 -12.29 -11.83
CA ILE A 56 -2.16 -12.26 -11.78
C ILE A 56 -1.69 -13.29 -10.73
N SER A 57 -0.68 -14.10 -11.09
CA SER A 57 0.09 -14.87 -10.11
C SER A 57 1.42 -14.17 -9.85
N LEU A 58 1.77 -13.97 -8.58
CA LEU A 58 3.02 -13.35 -8.16
C LEU A 58 3.81 -14.28 -7.26
N THR A 59 5.13 -14.22 -7.32
CA THR A 59 5.97 -14.95 -6.37
C THR A 59 5.77 -14.41 -4.96
N GLU A 60 5.65 -15.29 -3.95
CA GLU A 60 5.30 -14.92 -2.56
C GLU A 60 6.28 -13.93 -1.94
N LYS A 61 7.57 -14.07 -2.26
CA LYS A 61 8.66 -13.25 -1.73
C LYS A 61 9.16 -12.31 -2.81
N GLY A 62 9.28 -11.03 -2.47
CA GLY A 62 9.81 -9.99 -3.35
C GLY A 62 9.16 -8.65 -3.09
N ASP A 63 9.89 -7.58 -3.41
CA ASP A 63 9.48 -6.19 -3.14
C ASP A 63 8.06 -5.88 -3.66
N ILE A 64 7.73 -6.38 -4.86
CA ILE A 64 6.44 -6.09 -5.49
C ILE A 64 5.28 -6.77 -4.75
N SER A 65 5.45 -8.03 -4.36
CA SER A 65 4.43 -8.78 -3.62
C SER A 65 4.19 -8.20 -2.23
N ASP A 66 5.25 -7.78 -1.55
CA ASP A 66 5.16 -7.14 -0.24
C ASP A 66 4.49 -5.78 -0.33
N MET A 67 4.76 -5.00 -1.38
CA MET A 67 4.10 -3.72 -1.60
C MET A 67 2.63 -3.88 -1.97
N ILE A 68 2.28 -4.80 -2.85
CA ILE A 68 0.89 -5.09 -3.21
C ILE A 68 0.09 -5.53 -1.97
N LYS A 69 0.62 -6.43 -1.15
CA LYS A 69 -0.03 -6.87 0.11
C LYS A 69 -0.28 -5.72 1.10
N LYS A 70 0.57 -4.68 1.08
CA LYS A 70 0.43 -3.49 1.94
C LYS A 70 -0.51 -2.43 1.36
N SER A 71 -0.57 -2.31 0.02
CA SER A 71 -1.28 -1.23 -0.67
C SER A 71 -2.69 -1.61 -1.13
N VAL A 72 -3.00 -2.90 -1.22
CA VAL A 72 -4.27 -3.42 -1.75
C VAL A 72 -5.01 -4.21 -0.67
N SER A 73 -6.31 -3.99 -0.54
CA SER A 73 -7.12 -4.68 0.48
C SER A 73 -7.20 -6.19 0.22
N PRO A 74 -7.31 -7.01 1.29
CA PRO A 74 -7.40 -8.47 1.17
C PRO A 74 -8.53 -8.96 0.27
N GLU A 75 -9.66 -8.25 0.25
CA GLU A 75 -10.85 -8.60 -0.56
C GLU A 75 -10.53 -8.48 -2.06
N ILE A 76 -9.81 -7.43 -2.47
CA ILE A 76 -9.39 -7.24 -3.87
C ILE A 76 -8.33 -8.26 -4.26
N LEU A 77 -7.42 -8.58 -3.33
CA LEU A 77 -6.36 -9.56 -3.59
C LEU A 77 -6.92 -10.98 -3.77
N ALA A 78 -7.91 -11.39 -2.96
CA ALA A 78 -8.44 -12.76 -2.94
C ALA A 78 -8.94 -13.24 -4.31
N ASP A 79 -9.56 -12.36 -5.09
CA ASP A 79 -10.15 -12.70 -6.38
C ASP A 79 -9.21 -12.43 -7.58
N ARG A 80 -8.14 -11.66 -7.39
CA ARG A 80 -7.38 -11.08 -8.50
C ARG A 80 -5.91 -11.43 -8.50
N VAL A 81 -5.35 -11.78 -7.34
CA VAL A 81 -3.92 -12.08 -7.20
C VAL A 81 -3.73 -13.41 -6.48
N ASN A 82 -2.98 -14.31 -7.11
CA ASN A 82 -2.56 -15.56 -6.52
C ASN A 82 -1.06 -15.48 -6.17
N PHE A 83 -0.68 -15.84 -4.94
CA PHE A 83 0.72 -15.86 -4.51
C PHE A 83 1.25 -17.28 -4.56
N ILE A 84 2.44 -17.46 -5.15
CA ILE A 84 3.05 -18.76 -5.42
C ILE A 84 4.54 -18.76 -5.01
N GLU A 85 5.03 -19.88 -4.55
CA GLU A 85 6.46 -20.08 -4.30
C GLU A 85 7.29 -19.91 -5.60
N LYS A 86 8.42 -19.17 -5.53
CA LYS A 86 9.25 -18.81 -6.69
C LYS A 86 9.74 -20.03 -7.46
N ASP A 87 10.26 -21.05 -6.75
CA ASP A 87 10.83 -22.24 -7.38
C ASP A 87 9.75 -23.08 -8.11
N LEU A 88 8.56 -23.14 -7.52
CA LEU A 88 7.44 -23.82 -8.12
C LEU A 88 6.95 -23.07 -9.36
N PHE A 89 6.86 -21.74 -9.29
CA PHE A 89 6.51 -20.91 -10.42
C PHE A 89 7.50 -21.10 -11.60
N LEU A 90 8.82 -21.04 -11.33
CA LEU A 90 9.84 -21.20 -12.35
C LEU A 90 9.84 -22.57 -13.02
N LYS A 91 9.47 -23.64 -12.28
CA LYS A 91 9.28 -24.98 -12.86
C LYS A 91 8.11 -25.03 -13.85
N LEU A 92 7.04 -24.29 -13.61
CA LEU A 92 5.84 -24.25 -14.44
C LEU A 92 5.97 -23.28 -15.62
N ALA A 93 6.49 -22.10 -15.40
CA ALA A 93 6.64 -21.04 -16.40
C ALA A 93 7.85 -21.25 -17.32
N GLY A 94 8.76 -22.16 -16.96
CA GLY A 94 10.01 -22.37 -17.70
C GLY A 94 11.03 -21.26 -17.45
N LYS A 95 12.16 -21.33 -18.16
CA LYS A 95 13.25 -20.35 -18.04
C LYS A 95 13.12 -19.17 -19.02
N THR A 96 12.17 -19.22 -19.93
CA THR A 96 11.97 -18.19 -20.97
C THR A 96 10.71 -17.38 -20.63
N ALA A 97 10.81 -16.06 -20.78
CA ALA A 97 9.66 -15.16 -20.60
C ALA A 97 8.66 -15.21 -21.79
N SER A 98 8.41 -16.40 -22.32
CA SER A 98 7.47 -16.61 -23.42
C SER A 98 6.14 -17.15 -22.89
N PRO A 99 4.99 -16.67 -23.39
CA PRO A 99 3.70 -17.17 -22.97
C PRO A 99 3.52 -18.66 -23.26
N ILE A 100 2.85 -19.35 -22.35
CA ILE A 100 2.53 -20.77 -22.43
C ILE A 100 1.01 -20.90 -22.59
N LEU A 101 0.58 -21.72 -23.55
CA LEU A 101 -0.82 -22.07 -23.78
C LEU A 101 -1.04 -23.54 -23.42
N VAL A 102 -2.05 -23.79 -22.61
CA VAL A 102 -2.34 -25.13 -22.06
C VAL A 102 -3.84 -25.42 -22.19
N ASN A 103 -4.19 -26.56 -22.74
CA ASN A 103 -5.56 -27.05 -22.83
C ASN A 103 -5.68 -28.57 -22.53
N ASP A 104 -4.60 -29.14 -21.99
CA ASP A 104 -4.53 -30.52 -21.52
C ASP A 104 -3.71 -30.58 -20.25
N ARG A 105 -3.97 -31.54 -19.36
CA ARG A 105 -3.26 -31.74 -18.08
C ARG A 105 -3.18 -30.47 -17.22
N LEU A 106 -4.28 -29.74 -17.13
CA LEU A 106 -4.37 -28.49 -16.36
C LEU A 106 -4.10 -28.70 -14.87
N GLU A 107 -4.24 -29.92 -14.36
CA GLU A 107 -3.87 -30.31 -12.99
C GLU A 107 -2.43 -29.97 -12.65
N ASN A 108 -1.51 -30.00 -13.61
CA ASN A 108 -0.12 -29.60 -13.39
C ASN A 108 0.05 -28.12 -13.10
N TYR A 109 -0.95 -27.30 -13.44
CA TYR A 109 -0.98 -25.85 -13.28
C TYR A 109 -1.94 -25.36 -12.20
N HIS A 110 -2.54 -26.26 -11.43
CA HIS A 110 -3.54 -25.93 -10.39
C HIS A 110 -3.03 -24.93 -9.35
N VAL A 111 -1.72 -24.92 -9.08
CA VAL A 111 -1.11 -23.97 -8.16
C VAL A 111 -1.17 -22.51 -8.69
N LEU A 112 -1.20 -22.33 -10.01
CA LEU A 112 -1.37 -21.02 -10.65
C LEU A 112 -2.83 -20.59 -10.70
N ILE A 113 -3.79 -21.52 -10.66
CA ILE A 113 -5.21 -21.26 -10.84
C ILE A 113 -5.88 -21.03 -9.47
N PRO A 114 -6.55 -19.88 -9.26
CA PRO A 114 -7.31 -19.64 -8.04
C PRO A 114 -8.34 -20.74 -7.77
N GLN A 115 -8.50 -21.11 -6.50
CA GLN A 115 -9.30 -22.27 -6.12
C GLN A 115 -10.76 -22.24 -6.62
N HIS A 116 -11.35 -21.03 -6.61
CA HIS A 116 -12.76 -20.83 -6.98
C HIS A 116 -13.07 -21.05 -8.47
N CYS A 117 -12.07 -21.04 -9.36
CA CYS A 117 -12.30 -21.20 -10.80
C CYS A 117 -11.61 -22.45 -11.41
N ARG A 118 -10.93 -23.28 -10.61
CA ARG A 118 -10.17 -24.46 -11.10
C ARG A 118 -10.97 -25.42 -11.94
N GLU A 119 -12.17 -25.77 -11.51
CA GLU A 119 -13.01 -26.76 -12.18
C GLU A 119 -13.62 -26.23 -13.49
N ALA A 120 -13.85 -24.93 -13.57
CA ALA A 120 -14.45 -24.31 -14.74
C ALA A 120 -13.45 -24.09 -15.89
N ILE A 121 -12.17 -23.89 -15.59
CA ILE A 121 -11.14 -23.61 -16.59
C ILE A 121 -10.75 -24.89 -17.34
N LYS A 122 -10.88 -24.85 -18.67
CA LYS A 122 -10.51 -25.96 -19.59
C LYS A 122 -9.37 -25.59 -20.53
N SER A 123 -9.00 -24.31 -20.62
CA SER A 123 -7.77 -23.87 -21.27
C SER A 123 -7.19 -22.64 -20.56
N LEU A 124 -5.88 -22.50 -20.60
CA LEU A 124 -5.14 -21.52 -19.83
C LEU A 124 -4.04 -20.90 -20.69
N ALA A 125 -3.92 -19.58 -20.65
CA ALA A 125 -2.77 -18.84 -21.13
C ALA A 125 -2.00 -18.24 -19.96
N ILE A 126 -0.71 -18.50 -19.88
CA ILE A 126 0.21 -18.03 -18.85
C ILE A 126 1.20 -17.11 -19.53
N ALA A 127 1.16 -15.81 -19.24
CA ALA A 127 2.08 -14.84 -19.79
C ALA A 127 3.04 -14.37 -18.68
N PRO A 128 4.31 -14.78 -18.67
CA PRO A 128 5.26 -14.41 -17.64
C PRO A 128 5.46 -12.90 -17.55
N LEU A 129 5.52 -12.39 -16.32
CA LEU A 129 5.84 -11.01 -16.00
C LEU A 129 7.25 -10.92 -15.44
N THR A 130 8.01 -9.93 -15.90
CA THR A 130 9.41 -9.76 -15.53
C THR A 130 9.66 -8.38 -14.93
N LEU A 131 10.58 -8.29 -13.96
CA LEU A 131 11.09 -7.06 -13.41
C LEU A 131 12.60 -7.17 -13.34
N ASP A 132 13.31 -6.20 -13.90
CA ASP A 132 14.79 -6.18 -13.96
C ASP A 132 15.42 -7.49 -14.49
N GLY A 133 14.74 -8.13 -15.44
CA GLY A 133 15.17 -9.40 -16.06
C GLY A 133 14.80 -10.65 -15.25
N GLU A 134 14.27 -10.54 -14.05
CA GLU A 134 13.78 -11.67 -13.26
C GLU A 134 12.27 -11.89 -13.45
N MET A 135 11.85 -13.14 -13.47
CA MET A 135 10.43 -13.47 -13.48
C MET A 135 9.84 -13.30 -12.10
N ILE A 136 8.83 -12.43 -12.02
CA ILE A 136 8.12 -12.08 -10.78
C ILE A 136 6.75 -12.74 -10.66
N GLY A 137 6.25 -13.34 -11.75
CA GLY A 137 4.93 -13.93 -11.80
C GLY A 137 4.40 -14.06 -13.22
N SER A 138 3.09 -14.10 -13.37
CA SER A 138 2.41 -14.19 -14.68
C SER A 138 1.05 -13.49 -14.67
N LEU A 139 0.68 -12.94 -15.83
CA LEU A 139 -0.70 -12.62 -16.17
C LEU A 139 -1.36 -13.86 -16.75
N ASN A 140 -2.48 -14.29 -16.19
CA ASN A 140 -3.14 -15.52 -16.54
C ASN A 140 -4.55 -15.27 -17.08
N ASN A 141 -4.90 -15.99 -18.13
CA ASN A 141 -6.22 -15.96 -18.74
C ASN A 141 -6.76 -17.38 -18.81
N GLY A 142 -7.89 -17.64 -18.15
CA GLY A 142 -8.58 -18.93 -18.17
C GLY A 142 -9.88 -18.87 -18.96
N ASP A 143 -10.21 -19.96 -19.64
CA ASP A 143 -11.45 -20.07 -20.43
C ASP A 143 -12.08 -21.46 -20.24
N GLU A 144 -13.40 -21.54 -20.30
CA GLU A 144 -14.17 -22.78 -20.24
C GLU A 144 -14.10 -23.59 -21.55
N SER A 145 -13.68 -22.95 -22.65
CA SER A 145 -13.49 -23.58 -23.93
C SER A 145 -12.09 -24.19 -24.03
N VAL A 146 -11.98 -25.49 -24.29
CA VAL A 146 -10.71 -26.20 -24.58
C VAL A 146 -9.98 -25.60 -25.79
N SER A 147 -10.72 -24.99 -26.72
CA SER A 147 -10.14 -24.47 -27.96
C SER A 147 -9.59 -23.04 -27.87
N ARG A 148 -9.80 -22.32 -26.76
CA ARG A 148 -9.40 -20.91 -26.63
C ARG A 148 -7.88 -20.74 -26.60
N TYR A 149 -7.19 -21.55 -25.83
CA TYR A 149 -5.75 -21.49 -25.62
C TYR A 149 -5.11 -22.83 -25.96
N ARG A 150 -4.90 -23.08 -27.26
CA ARG A 150 -4.27 -24.33 -27.74
C ARG A 150 -2.76 -24.15 -27.94
N PRO A 151 -1.94 -25.12 -27.54
CA PRO A 151 -0.52 -25.11 -27.87
C PRO A 151 -0.28 -24.87 -29.38
N GLY A 152 0.70 -24.03 -29.67
CA GLY A 152 1.06 -23.68 -31.07
C GLY A 152 0.30 -22.50 -31.69
N MET A 153 -0.67 -21.90 -30.97
CA MET A 153 -1.26 -20.61 -31.38
C MET A 153 -0.24 -19.47 -31.22
N ASP A 154 -0.41 -18.44 -32.06
CA ASP A 154 0.40 -17.22 -31.96
C ASP A 154 0.17 -16.51 -30.61
N THR A 155 1.25 -16.21 -29.88
CA THR A 155 1.27 -15.55 -28.58
C THR A 155 1.88 -14.15 -28.61
N THR A 156 2.13 -13.60 -29.79
CA THR A 156 2.84 -12.32 -29.98
C THR A 156 2.15 -11.18 -29.21
N LEU A 157 0.85 -11.01 -29.37
CA LEU A 157 0.08 -9.95 -28.66
C LEU A 157 0.05 -10.21 -27.16
N LEU A 158 -0.05 -11.46 -26.71
CA LEU A 158 -0.04 -11.80 -25.30
C LEU A 158 1.33 -11.50 -24.67
N LYS A 159 2.41 -11.79 -25.39
CA LYS A 159 3.78 -11.45 -24.99
C LYS A 159 3.98 -9.94 -24.91
N GLN A 160 3.49 -9.20 -25.90
CA GLN A 160 3.51 -7.73 -25.89
C GLN A 160 2.78 -7.17 -24.68
N LEU A 161 1.54 -7.61 -24.42
CA LEU A 161 0.77 -7.20 -23.27
C LEU A 161 1.51 -7.50 -21.95
N ALA A 162 2.07 -8.71 -21.79
CA ALA A 162 2.84 -9.07 -20.60
C ALA A 162 4.06 -8.16 -20.39
N THR A 163 4.72 -7.76 -21.48
CA THR A 163 5.84 -6.80 -21.44
C THR A 163 5.37 -5.43 -20.97
N ILE A 164 4.27 -4.90 -21.52
CA ILE A 164 3.69 -3.62 -21.10
C ILE A 164 3.24 -3.67 -19.63
N VAL A 165 2.56 -4.75 -19.23
CA VAL A 165 2.16 -4.97 -17.83
C VAL A 165 3.37 -4.99 -16.90
N SER A 166 4.46 -5.63 -17.29
CA SER A 166 5.71 -5.66 -16.51
C SER A 166 6.31 -4.25 -16.33
N ILE A 167 6.34 -3.45 -17.40
CA ILE A 167 6.79 -2.05 -17.35
C ILE A 167 5.87 -1.21 -16.44
N CYS A 168 4.55 -1.36 -16.57
CA CYS A 168 3.60 -0.65 -15.73
C CYS A 168 3.74 -1.03 -14.26
N LEU A 169 3.93 -2.32 -13.94
CA LEU A 169 4.18 -2.78 -12.57
C LEU A 169 5.47 -2.16 -12.00
N SER A 170 6.54 -2.07 -12.81
CA SER A 170 7.77 -1.39 -12.41
C SER A 170 7.54 0.09 -12.09
N ASN A 171 6.80 0.79 -12.95
CA ASN A 171 6.48 2.21 -12.77
C ASN A 171 5.60 2.44 -11.54
N VAL A 172 4.57 1.62 -11.34
CA VAL A 172 3.70 1.66 -10.15
C VAL A 172 4.53 1.42 -8.89
N MET A 173 5.39 0.40 -8.90
CA MET A 173 6.27 0.09 -7.76
C MET A 173 7.20 1.26 -7.43
N ALA A 174 7.84 1.86 -8.43
CA ALA A 174 8.72 3.01 -8.23
C ALA A 174 7.95 4.20 -7.66
N HIS A 175 6.75 4.49 -8.18
CA HIS A 175 5.90 5.58 -7.71
C HIS A 175 5.41 5.35 -6.28
N GLU A 176 4.92 4.15 -5.95
CA GLU A 176 4.50 3.79 -4.59
C GLU A 176 5.67 3.86 -3.60
N LYS A 177 6.87 3.41 -3.99
CA LYS A 177 8.09 3.49 -3.18
C LYS A 177 8.50 4.94 -2.94
N LEU A 178 8.45 5.80 -3.97
CA LEU A 178 8.69 7.23 -3.81
C LEU A 178 7.65 7.88 -2.89
N ASN A 179 6.37 7.55 -3.04
CA ASN A 179 5.31 8.04 -2.18
C ASN A 179 5.49 7.59 -0.73
N PHE A 180 5.89 6.32 -0.51
CA PHE A 180 6.19 5.82 0.82
C PHE A 180 7.34 6.58 1.46
N LEU A 181 8.46 6.76 0.74
CA LEU A 181 9.61 7.53 1.23
C LEU A 181 9.26 9.00 1.46
N ALA A 182 8.47 9.60 0.56
CA ALA A 182 8.01 10.98 0.70
C ALA A 182 6.92 11.19 1.75
N SER A 183 6.30 10.11 2.27
CA SER A 183 5.21 10.18 3.25
C SER A 183 5.66 9.97 4.68
N ARG A 184 6.86 9.48 4.89
CA ARG A 184 7.36 9.13 6.22
C ARG A 184 8.56 9.98 6.62
N ASP A 185 8.76 10.09 7.92
CA ASP A 185 10.00 10.59 8.52
C ASP A 185 11.07 9.51 8.43
N SER A 186 12.22 9.84 7.86
CA SER A 186 13.29 8.87 7.58
C SER A 186 13.94 8.28 8.81
N LEU A 187 13.87 8.98 9.95
CA LEU A 187 14.46 8.53 11.21
C LEU A 187 13.54 7.59 11.98
N THR A 188 12.28 7.99 12.13
CA THR A 188 11.31 7.31 13.01
C THR A 188 10.38 6.34 12.29
N GLY A 189 10.26 6.46 10.95
CA GLY A 189 9.31 5.68 10.16
C GLY A 189 7.83 6.10 10.33
N LEU A 190 7.54 7.06 11.21
CA LEU A 190 6.20 7.63 11.36
C LEU A 190 5.80 8.43 10.11
N LEU A 191 4.53 8.79 9.99
CA LEU A 191 4.11 9.74 8.99
C LEU A 191 4.80 11.10 9.22
N ASN A 192 5.18 11.77 8.14
CA ASN A 192 5.73 13.10 8.24
C ASN A 192 4.62 14.17 8.30
N ARG A 193 5.02 15.41 8.62
CA ARG A 193 4.13 16.56 8.75
C ARG A 193 3.22 16.73 7.53
N ARG A 194 3.76 16.62 6.30
CA ARG A 194 3.01 16.84 5.05
C ARG A 194 1.82 15.87 4.93
N ILE A 195 2.03 14.61 5.22
CA ILE A 195 0.96 13.59 5.13
C ILE A 195 -0.01 13.72 6.30
N LEU A 196 0.47 14.04 7.49
CA LEU A 196 -0.38 14.34 8.63
C LEU A 196 -1.40 15.44 8.30
N GLU A 197 -0.94 16.58 7.75
CA GLU A 197 -1.81 17.71 7.40
C GLU A 197 -2.89 17.31 6.37
N GLN A 198 -2.55 16.46 5.40
CA GLN A 198 -3.51 15.92 4.43
C GLN A 198 -4.54 14.98 5.09
N ILE A 199 -4.09 14.10 5.98
CA ILE A 199 -4.98 13.19 6.70
C ILE A 199 -5.89 13.98 7.63
N LEU A 200 -5.34 14.91 8.39
CA LEU A 200 -6.09 15.72 9.34
C LEU A 200 -7.21 16.50 8.65
N LYS A 201 -6.92 17.11 7.48
CA LYS A 201 -7.94 17.78 6.69
C LYS A 201 -9.11 16.87 6.35
N ARG A 202 -8.84 15.65 5.87
CA ARG A 202 -9.88 14.65 5.54
C ARG A 202 -10.65 14.19 6.78
N GLU A 203 -9.97 13.97 7.90
CA GLU A 203 -10.62 13.53 9.14
C GLU A 203 -11.50 14.64 9.76
N VAL A 204 -11.11 15.90 9.63
CA VAL A 204 -11.96 17.05 10.01
C VAL A 204 -13.24 17.07 9.17
N GLU A 205 -13.13 17.00 7.84
CA GLU A 205 -14.28 16.94 6.94
C GLU A 205 -15.19 15.73 7.26
N ARG A 206 -14.58 14.60 7.58
CA ARG A 206 -15.29 13.37 7.98
C ARG A 206 -16.01 13.54 9.30
N ALA A 207 -15.37 14.12 10.32
CA ALA A 207 -15.94 14.37 11.63
C ALA A 207 -17.18 15.27 11.52
N PHE A 208 -17.14 16.33 10.72
CA PHE A 208 -18.30 17.19 10.48
C PHE A 208 -19.42 16.45 9.73
N ARG A 209 -19.09 15.70 8.68
CA ARG A 209 -20.08 14.97 7.89
C ARG A 209 -20.85 13.95 8.70
N TYR A 210 -20.16 13.19 9.54
CA TYR A 210 -20.75 12.08 10.31
C TYR A 210 -21.05 12.46 11.77
N LYS A 211 -20.80 13.71 12.16
CA LYS A 211 -20.97 14.20 13.54
C LYS A 211 -20.28 13.30 14.57
N THR A 212 -19.06 12.85 14.25
CA THR A 212 -18.24 12.03 15.12
C THR A 212 -17.13 12.88 15.75
N PRO A 213 -16.76 12.65 17.02
CA PRO A 213 -15.69 13.40 17.64
C PRO A 213 -14.35 13.12 16.93
N LEU A 214 -13.51 14.14 16.85
CA LEU A 214 -12.15 14.04 16.39
C LEU A 214 -11.27 14.83 17.35
N THR A 215 -10.25 14.19 17.90
CA THR A 215 -9.29 14.83 18.81
C THR A 215 -7.87 14.65 18.30
N ILE A 216 -7.03 15.66 18.51
CA ILE A 216 -5.59 15.56 18.29
C ILE A 216 -4.85 15.78 19.60
N VAL A 217 -3.71 15.09 19.74
CA VAL A 217 -2.77 15.28 20.84
C VAL A 217 -1.44 15.72 20.24
N PHE A 218 -1.02 16.93 20.56
CA PHE A 218 0.30 17.47 20.21
C PHE A 218 1.26 17.14 21.35
N VAL A 219 2.35 16.48 21.05
CA VAL A 219 3.33 15.95 22.01
C VAL A 219 4.69 16.54 21.72
N ASP A 220 5.42 16.93 22.75
CA ASP A 220 6.80 17.40 22.67
C ASP A 220 7.64 16.72 23.74
N LEU A 221 8.88 16.36 23.40
CA LEU A 221 9.82 15.69 24.28
C LEU A 221 10.62 16.70 25.12
N ASP A 222 10.36 16.70 26.41
CA ASP A 222 10.99 17.64 27.32
C ASP A 222 12.51 17.45 27.41
N GLY A 223 13.24 18.50 27.14
CA GLY A 223 14.70 18.50 27.29
C GLY A 223 15.46 17.65 26.27
N PHE A 224 14.87 17.34 25.11
CA PHE A 224 15.52 16.56 24.07
C PHE A 224 16.89 17.13 23.65
N LYS A 225 17.05 18.45 23.61
CA LYS A 225 18.35 19.08 23.37
C LYS A 225 19.41 18.64 24.38
N LYS A 226 19.04 18.53 25.69
CA LYS A 226 19.99 18.07 26.72
C LYS A 226 20.40 16.63 26.50
N VAL A 227 19.50 15.77 25.98
CA VAL A 227 19.85 14.39 25.59
C VAL A 227 20.90 14.39 24.50
N ASN A 228 20.75 15.19 23.45
CA ASN A 228 21.76 15.32 22.39
C ASN A 228 23.10 15.87 22.93
N ASP A 229 23.05 16.90 23.77
CA ASP A 229 24.25 17.55 24.31
C ASP A 229 25.03 16.61 25.26
N GLN A 230 24.33 15.76 26.01
CA GLN A 230 24.92 14.87 27.01
C GLN A 230 25.35 13.51 26.45
N TYR A 231 24.53 12.92 25.55
CA TYR A 231 24.72 11.53 25.06
C TYR A 231 25.06 11.46 23.57
N GLY A 232 25.09 12.62 22.88
CA GLY A 232 25.38 12.70 21.46
C GLY A 232 24.15 12.45 20.57
N HIS A 233 24.24 12.88 19.31
CA HIS A 233 23.12 12.81 18.33
C HIS A 233 22.64 11.38 18.06
N ARG A 234 23.54 10.38 18.12
CA ARG A 234 23.15 8.98 17.92
C ARG A 234 22.18 8.50 19.02
N ALA A 235 22.46 8.84 20.27
CA ALA A 235 21.57 8.52 21.38
C ALA A 235 20.24 9.30 21.27
N GLY A 236 20.26 10.54 20.79
CA GLY A 236 19.06 11.31 20.47
C GLY A 236 18.23 10.68 19.36
N ASP A 237 18.86 10.16 18.32
CA ASP A 237 18.17 9.43 17.26
C ASP A 237 17.49 8.14 17.78
N ASP A 238 18.19 7.37 18.62
CA ASP A 238 17.63 6.17 19.23
C ASP A 238 16.52 6.50 20.24
N PHE A 239 16.61 7.64 20.92
CA PHE A 239 15.57 8.18 21.79
C PHE A 239 14.29 8.52 20.99
N LEU A 240 14.41 9.20 19.86
CA LEU A 240 13.28 9.50 18.96
C LEU A 240 12.63 8.24 18.39
N LYS A 241 13.43 7.25 17.97
CA LYS A 241 12.93 5.95 17.49
C LYS A 241 12.20 5.18 18.59
N TYR A 242 12.75 5.19 19.82
CA TYR A 242 12.10 4.57 20.97
C TYR A 242 10.72 5.16 21.23
N VAL A 243 10.63 6.49 21.31
CA VAL A 243 9.35 7.19 21.53
C VAL A 243 8.37 6.88 20.39
N ALA A 244 8.81 6.99 19.14
CA ALA A 244 7.99 6.72 17.97
C ALA A 244 7.37 5.32 18.00
N ASN A 245 8.19 4.29 18.26
CA ASN A 245 7.73 2.91 18.35
C ASN A 245 6.72 2.70 19.49
N ARG A 246 6.93 3.34 20.63
CA ARG A 246 5.99 3.25 21.76
C ARG A 246 4.68 3.95 21.49
N LEU A 247 4.69 5.12 20.88
CA LEU A 247 3.49 5.82 20.45
C LEU A 247 2.64 4.96 19.50
N MET A 248 3.28 4.31 18.52
CA MET A 248 2.61 3.38 17.61
C MET A 248 1.98 2.18 18.33
N MET A 249 2.68 1.60 19.32
CA MET A 249 2.14 0.47 20.08
C MET A 249 0.98 0.83 21.01
N MET A 250 0.88 2.09 21.41
CA MET A 250 -0.17 2.58 22.32
C MET A 250 -1.43 3.04 21.58
N THR A 251 -1.35 3.23 20.27
CA THR A 251 -2.44 3.68 19.39
C THR A 251 -3.13 2.50 18.69
N ARG A 252 -4.38 2.71 18.25
CA ARG A 252 -5.17 1.73 17.51
C ARG A 252 -4.89 1.82 16.03
N GLY A 253 -5.31 0.84 15.24
CA GLY A 253 -5.18 0.87 13.78
C GLY A 253 -5.91 2.02 13.08
N SER A 254 -6.93 2.62 13.72
CA SER A 254 -7.64 3.80 13.24
C SER A 254 -6.94 5.12 13.56
N ASP A 255 -6.03 5.11 14.53
CA ASP A 255 -5.34 6.29 15.01
C ASP A 255 -4.13 6.59 14.12
N VAL A 256 -3.74 7.85 14.05
CA VAL A 256 -2.62 8.28 13.22
C VAL A 256 -1.55 8.91 14.08
N VAL A 257 -0.31 8.44 13.94
CA VAL A 257 0.85 9.00 14.63
C VAL A 257 1.82 9.57 13.60
N ALA A 258 2.25 10.80 13.79
CA ALA A 258 3.19 11.49 12.92
C ALA A 258 4.28 12.20 13.71
N ARG A 259 5.46 12.31 13.11
CA ARG A 259 6.50 13.24 13.56
C ARG A 259 6.27 14.59 12.87
N PHE A 260 6.02 15.64 13.65
CA PHE A 260 5.68 16.94 13.13
C PHE A 260 6.94 17.78 12.81
N ALA A 261 7.84 17.84 13.77
CA ALA A 261 9.15 18.47 13.62
C ALA A 261 10.09 18.01 14.75
N GLY A 262 11.39 17.92 14.53
CA GLY A 262 12.38 17.70 15.58
C GLY A 262 12.00 16.64 16.62
N ASP A 263 11.59 17.09 17.79
CA ASP A 263 11.11 16.33 18.96
C ASP A 263 9.59 16.40 19.16
N GLU A 264 8.86 16.88 18.16
CA GLU A 264 7.41 17.06 18.18
C GLU A 264 6.67 15.95 17.44
N PHE A 265 5.63 15.41 18.08
CA PHE A 265 4.77 14.35 17.52
C PHE A 265 3.30 14.77 17.60
N ILE A 266 2.50 14.31 16.66
CA ILE A 266 1.05 14.52 16.68
C ILE A 266 0.35 13.18 16.55
N ILE A 267 -0.66 12.99 17.40
CA ILE A 267 -1.53 11.84 17.39
C ILE A 267 -2.93 12.29 17.03
N VAL A 268 -3.49 11.74 15.96
CA VAL A 268 -4.88 11.99 15.54
C VAL A 268 -5.73 10.81 15.99
N LEU A 269 -6.82 11.10 16.69
CA LEU A 269 -7.71 10.13 17.34
C LEU A 269 -9.14 10.29 16.78
N PRO A 270 -9.46 9.66 15.62
CA PRO A 270 -10.81 9.67 15.07
C PRO A 270 -11.81 8.96 16.01
N GLY A 271 -13.03 9.47 16.09
CA GLY A 271 -14.07 8.90 16.94
C GLY A 271 -13.81 9.01 18.44
N THR A 272 -12.85 9.85 18.87
CA THR A 272 -12.43 9.97 20.26
C THR A 272 -12.72 11.37 20.78
N SER A 273 -13.48 11.44 21.89
CA SER A 273 -13.78 12.71 22.54
C SER A 273 -12.59 13.24 23.34
N TYR A 274 -12.63 14.52 23.68
CA TYR A 274 -11.60 15.20 24.49
C TYR A 274 -11.26 14.43 25.78
N ARG A 275 -12.29 13.94 26.50
CA ARG A 275 -12.10 13.20 27.75
C ARG A 275 -11.24 11.94 27.54
N TYR A 276 -11.59 11.11 26.57
CA TYR A 276 -10.84 9.87 26.30
C TYR A 276 -9.44 10.14 25.76
N ALA A 277 -9.27 11.19 24.95
CA ALA A 277 -7.96 11.61 24.48
C ALA A 277 -7.05 12.08 25.61
N ARG A 278 -7.63 12.76 26.61
CA ARG A 278 -6.91 13.19 27.83
C ARG A 278 -6.48 11.99 28.67
N GLU A 279 -7.37 11.04 28.92
CA GLU A 279 -7.03 9.79 29.62
C GLU A 279 -5.92 9.01 28.90
N PHE A 280 -5.97 8.98 27.55
CA PHE A 280 -4.90 8.40 26.74
C PHE A 280 -3.57 9.16 26.91
N ALA A 281 -3.56 10.47 26.82
CA ALA A 281 -2.35 11.30 26.93
C ALA A 281 -1.72 11.21 28.32
N GLU A 282 -2.52 11.19 29.39
CA GLU A 282 -2.06 11.01 30.77
C GLU A 282 -1.43 9.60 30.97
N ARG A 283 -2.06 8.56 30.41
CA ARG A 283 -1.51 7.19 30.43
C ARG A 283 -0.19 7.11 29.65
N MET A 284 -0.10 7.74 28.49
CA MET A 284 1.10 7.84 27.69
C MET A 284 2.23 8.54 28.48
N GLN A 285 1.95 9.67 29.09
CA GLN A 285 2.93 10.41 29.90
C GLN A 285 3.43 9.56 31.10
N ALA A 286 2.51 8.90 31.82
CA ALA A 286 2.84 8.01 32.91
C ALA A 286 3.70 6.81 32.45
N TYR A 287 3.39 6.25 31.28
CA TYR A 287 4.20 5.16 30.70
C TYR A 287 5.65 5.60 30.49
N PHE A 288 5.87 6.71 29.79
CA PHE A 288 7.23 7.18 29.50
C PHE A 288 8.00 7.57 30.75
N SER A 289 7.35 8.17 31.72
CA SER A 289 8.01 8.48 33.01
C SER A 289 8.52 7.25 33.76
N ASN A 290 7.88 6.10 33.55
CA ASN A 290 8.26 4.83 34.21
C ASN A 290 9.13 3.90 33.32
N HIS A 291 9.35 4.25 32.04
CA HIS A 291 10.07 3.43 31.10
C HIS A 291 11.14 4.25 30.38
N PRO A 292 12.30 4.48 31.05
CA PRO A 292 13.40 5.20 30.43
C PRO A 292 14.00 4.38 29.28
N LEU A 293 14.67 5.05 28.35
CA LEU A 293 15.43 4.37 27.29
C LEU A 293 16.74 3.81 27.87
N ALA A 294 16.92 2.50 27.80
CA ALA A 294 18.20 1.87 28.09
C ALA A 294 19.20 2.15 26.96
N VAL A 295 20.41 2.57 27.30
CA VAL A 295 21.52 2.80 26.36
C VAL A 295 22.70 1.91 26.68
N ASP A 296 23.59 1.75 25.71
CA ASP A 296 24.82 0.95 25.88
C ASP A 296 25.64 1.45 27.09
N GLY A 297 26.19 0.52 27.88
CA GLY A 297 26.93 0.84 29.08
C GLY A 297 26.12 0.85 30.38
N GLY A 298 24.84 0.44 30.34
CA GLY A 298 23.98 0.27 31.52
C GLY A 298 23.37 1.57 32.05
N ALA A 299 23.57 2.70 31.35
CA ALA A 299 22.87 3.95 31.62
C ALA A 299 21.46 3.93 31.08
N SER A 300 20.58 4.79 31.63
CA SER A 300 19.21 4.99 31.09
C SER A 300 18.91 6.46 30.95
N ILE A 301 18.24 6.81 29.84
CA ILE A 301 17.80 8.18 29.55
C ILE A 301 16.34 8.29 29.94
N PRO A 302 15.99 9.15 30.93
CA PRO A 302 14.60 9.35 31.31
C PRO A 302 13.84 10.03 30.18
N VAL A 303 12.61 9.56 29.95
CA VAL A 303 11.71 10.12 28.93
C VAL A 303 10.64 10.94 29.61
N SER A 304 10.63 12.25 29.35
CA SER A 304 9.59 13.17 29.80
C SER A 304 8.96 13.82 28.57
N LEU A 305 7.66 14.01 28.63
CA LEU A 305 6.94 14.68 27.56
C LEU A 305 5.87 15.62 28.11
N SER A 306 5.57 16.64 27.34
CA SER A 306 4.46 17.56 27.54
C SER A 306 3.47 17.39 26.38
N PHE A 307 2.18 17.64 26.62
CA PHE A 307 1.17 17.52 25.57
C PHE A 307 0.10 18.61 25.64
N GLY A 308 -0.45 18.92 24.46
CA GLY A 308 -1.64 19.75 24.30
C GLY A 308 -2.73 19.00 23.54
N ILE A 309 -3.98 19.19 23.89
CA ILE A 309 -5.12 18.47 23.31
C ILE A 309 -6.09 19.47 22.69
N SER A 310 -6.54 19.16 21.45
CA SER A 310 -7.59 19.91 20.78
C SER A 310 -8.60 18.95 20.16
N CYS A 311 -9.89 19.29 20.27
CA CYS A 311 -11.00 18.51 19.74
C CYS A 311 -11.81 19.36 18.76
N VAL A 312 -12.43 18.74 17.75
CA VAL A 312 -13.45 19.38 16.91
C VAL A 312 -14.64 19.72 17.76
N GLU A 313 -15.03 21.00 17.77
CA GLU A 313 -16.16 21.50 18.55
C GLU A 313 -17.44 21.50 17.72
N GLU A 314 -18.55 21.04 18.29
CA GLU A 314 -19.86 21.09 17.65
C GLU A 314 -20.28 22.53 17.37
N GLY A 315 -20.74 22.80 16.14
CA GLY A 315 -21.24 24.13 15.74
C GLY A 315 -20.16 25.12 15.30
N THR A 316 -18.88 24.73 15.28
CA THR A 316 -17.78 25.55 14.75
C THR A 316 -17.39 25.10 13.35
N SER A 317 -16.80 26.02 12.56
CA SER A 317 -16.15 25.69 11.28
C SER A 317 -14.67 25.41 11.52
N ASP A 318 -14.34 24.37 12.29
CA ASP A 318 -12.95 24.00 12.54
C ASP A 318 -12.24 23.58 11.25
N SER A 319 -11.00 24.01 11.12
CA SER A 319 -10.05 23.51 10.09
C SER A 319 -8.94 22.69 10.74
N ALA A 320 -8.20 21.95 9.92
CA ALA A 320 -7.03 21.24 10.38
C ALA A 320 -6.01 22.19 11.05
N GLU A 321 -5.86 23.38 10.47
CA GLU A 321 -4.96 24.42 10.99
C GLU A 321 -5.41 24.95 12.35
N SER A 322 -6.71 25.21 12.52
CA SER A 322 -7.25 25.71 13.80
C SER A 322 -7.11 24.68 14.93
N LEU A 323 -7.29 23.39 14.61
CA LEU A 323 -7.05 22.30 15.56
C LEU A 323 -5.59 22.24 15.98
N LEU A 324 -4.67 22.30 15.02
CA LEU A 324 -3.23 22.28 15.30
C LEU A 324 -2.81 23.48 16.15
N GLN A 325 -3.26 24.68 15.83
CA GLN A 325 -2.95 25.89 16.59
C GLN A 325 -3.48 25.83 18.04
N ARG A 326 -4.68 25.29 18.24
CA ARG A 326 -5.22 25.13 19.60
C ARG A 326 -4.44 24.09 20.41
N ALA A 327 -4.07 22.97 19.80
CA ALA A 327 -3.27 21.96 20.48
C ALA A 327 -1.87 22.47 20.83
N ASP A 328 -1.21 23.19 19.92
CA ASP A 328 0.09 23.83 20.17
C ASP A 328 0.03 24.85 21.32
N LYS A 329 -1.00 25.71 21.33
CA LYS A 329 -1.22 26.66 22.43
C LYS A 329 -1.37 25.95 23.78
N MET A 330 -2.15 24.85 23.83
CA MET A 330 -2.31 24.07 25.06
C MET A 330 -1.01 23.40 25.49
N LEU A 331 -0.20 22.92 24.54
CA LEU A 331 1.12 22.37 24.82
C LEU A 331 2.06 23.43 25.39
N TYR A 332 2.07 24.64 24.82
CA TYR A 332 2.85 25.75 25.34
C TYR A 332 2.48 26.11 26.77
N GLU A 333 1.17 26.17 27.10
CA GLU A 333 0.68 26.42 28.46
C GLU A 333 1.10 25.29 29.43
N ALA A 334 1.02 24.03 29.00
CA ALA A 334 1.50 22.88 29.78
C ALA A 334 2.99 22.97 30.11
N LYS A 335 3.82 23.34 29.13
CA LYS A 335 5.27 23.56 29.34
C LYS A 335 5.53 24.73 30.33
N LYS A 336 4.83 25.84 30.17
CA LYS A 336 4.97 27.00 31.07
C LYS A 336 4.63 26.63 32.53
N ASN A 337 3.59 25.85 32.75
CA ASN A 337 3.21 25.41 34.08
C ASN A 337 4.18 24.40 34.70
N LYS A 338 4.98 23.69 33.89
CA LYS A 338 5.95 22.71 34.33
C LYS A 338 7.31 23.32 34.67
N TYR A 339 7.68 24.41 34.00
CA TYR A 339 9.03 25.00 34.07
C TYR A 339 9.04 26.48 34.54
N GLY A 340 7.89 27.11 34.67
CA GLY A 340 7.72 28.47 35.25
C GLY A 340 7.34 28.39 36.71
#